data_d13149eaff82854faa59324fb3659cdd
#
_entry.id   d13149eaff82854faa59324fb3659cdd
#
_cell.length_a   1.000
_cell.length_b   1.000
_cell.length_c   1.000
_cell.angle_alpha   90.00
_cell.angle_beta   90.00
_cell.angle_gamma   90.00
#
_symmetry.space_group_name_H-M   'P 1'
#
loop_
_entity.id
_entity.type
_entity.pdbx_description
1 polymer ?
#
loop_
_entity_poly.entity_id
_entity_poly.type
_entity_poly.pdbx_seq_one_letter_code
_entity_poly.pdbx_strand_id
1 'polypeptide(L)'
;MDFSCEKREKLKNGASMISFCAPHLHTVAFSVVLPFVPEYTPGVYHLVEHLFFERAGERRADEINAEMTSRGSEIDGYTSVSYMCFHFVCRQEVFRPQLRLLHSMLTQREYTEEDLQKVLPVIRNEIFESDFYDGRAGDVLYDLWFDSRYSGSVLGDSGILENVADEEIASARESLFTKDMCLFVAGNFQEEDVREIYDTFGEIPLKEREIPPARKEKRITRPLNRVGRGRELQVLVTYHVERADYELKMAAHWLRSALFDGLDAAAFRYFDGKGFQFYSIDGNYNIRGDELIFSYLVHIEKGDKKYFLPLVDGFERAAERTNFVSLVRPYLYENLVFLFDNPERLCAHYVDAWQDMSAPVTLQEEAEFCGSFTDEQLAANWVRIARSLRRVFLIGR
;
A
#
# COMPACT_ATOMS: atom_id res chain seq x y z
N MET A 1 16.51 20.03 5.99
CA MET A 1 15.98 19.89 4.64
C MET A 1 15.04 21.03 4.36
N ASP A 2 14.97 21.47 3.12
CA ASP A 2 14.04 22.53 2.70
C ASP A 2 12.83 21.89 1.99
N PHE A 3 11.65 22.02 2.59
CA PHE A 3 10.38 21.54 2.06
C PHE A 3 9.55 22.66 1.41
N SER A 4 10.14 23.82 1.14
CA SER A 4 9.41 25.00 0.61
C SER A 4 8.76 24.77 -0.76
N CYS A 5 9.18 23.74 -1.50
CA CYS A 5 8.62 23.33 -2.77
C CYS A 5 7.46 22.32 -2.63
N GLU A 6 7.13 21.89 -1.42
CA GLU A 6 5.99 21.03 -1.12
C GLU A 6 4.75 21.88 -0.80
N LYS A 7 3.61 21.51 -1.37
CA LYS A 7 2.33 22.16 -1.09
C LYS A 7 1.23 21.13 -0.89
N ARG A 8 0.34 21.40 0.07
CA ARG A 8 -0.92 20.66 0.23
C ARG A 8 -2.09 21.58 -0.02
N GLU A 9 -2.94 21.22 -0.95
CA GLU A 9 -4.07 22.02 -1.41
C GLU A 9 -5.34 21.17 -1.50
N LYS A 10 -6.49 21.81 -1.57
CA LYS A 10 -7.77 21.15 -1.89
C LYS A 10 -8.29 21.66 -3.22
N LEU A 11 -8.76 20.71 -4.05
CA LEU A 11 -9.48 21.01 -5.26
C LEU A 11 -10.90 21.47 -4.92
N LYS A 12 -11.58 22.13 -5.87
CA LYS A 12 -12.93 22.67 -5.66
C LYS A 12 -14.00 21.60 -5.36
N ASN A 13 -13.80 20.36 -5.79
CA ASN A 13 -14.68 19.23 -5.48
C ASN A 13 -14.39 18.60 -4.11
N GLY A 14 -13.39 19.08 -3.37
CA GLY A 14 -13.00 18.59 -2.03
C GLY A 14 -11.86 17.59 -2.00
N ALA A 15 -11.41 17.05 -3.13
CA ALA A 15 -10.24 16.20 -3.20
C ALA A 15 -8.99 16.92 -2.66
N SER A 16 -8.06 16.16 -2.12
CA SER A 16 -6.77 16.70 -1.64
C SER A 16 -5.69 16.49 -2.70
N MET A 17 -4.73 17.41 -2.76
CA MET A 17 -3.52 17.28 -3.58
C MET A 17 -2.29 17.65 -2.77
N ILE A 18 -1.25 16.82 -2.90
CA ILE A 18 0.11 17.18 -2.48
C ILE A 18 0.95 17.31 -3.75
N SER A 19 1.68 18.41 -3.85
CA SER A 19 2.59 18.67 -4.96
C SER A 19 4.00 18.96 -4.44
N PHE A 20 5.02 18.44 -5.13
CA PHE A 20 6.43 18.68 -4.84
C PHE A 20 7.16 19.10 -6.13
N CYS A 21 7.41 20.40 -6.26
CA CYS A 21 8.05 20.96 -7.46
C CYS A 21 9.57 20.82 -7.41
N ALA A 22 10.14 20.09 -8.35
CA ALA A 22 11.58 19.87 -8.52
C ALA A 22 12.03 20.21 -9.95
N PRO A 23 12.24 21.50 -10.28
CA PRO A 23 12.52 21.96 -11.66
C PRO A 23 13.83 21.46 -12.24
N HIS A 24 14.73 20.94 -11.41
CA HIS A 24 16.00 20.36 -11.85
C HIS A 24 15.87 18.94 -12.44
N LEU A 25 14.73 18.28 -12.23
CA LEU A 25 14.44 16.97 -12.79
C LEU A 25 13.90 17.10 -14.24
N HIS A 26 13.93 15.99 -14.98
CA HIS A 26 13.45 15.93 -16.36
C HIS A 26 12.07 15.31 -16.50
N THR A 27 11.56 14.72 -15.42
CA THR A 27 10.30 13.97 -15.40
C THR A 27 9.34 14.53 -14.39
N VAL A 28 8.06 14.22 -14.62
CA VAL A 28 6.94 14.46 -13.71
C VAL A 28 6.27 13.13 -13.44
N ALA A 29 6.01 12.85 -12.18
CA ALA A 29 5.18 11.73 -11.74
C ALA A 29 3.83 12.27 -11.25
N PHE A 30 2.79 11.51 -11.50
CA PHE A 30 1.45 11.76 -11.02
C PHE A 30 0.85 10.47 -10.49
N SER A 31 0.14 10.56 -9.36
CA SER A 31 -0.65 9.46 -8.80
C SER A 31 -1.99 9.97 -8.33
N VAL A 32 -3.05 9.18 -8.54
CA VAL A 32 -4.37 9.42 -7.97
C VAL A 32 -4.81 8.21 -7.17
N VAL A 33 -5.17 8.44 -5.91
CA VAL A 33 -5.69 7.43 -4.99
C VAL A 33 -7.20 7.58 -4.92
N LEU A 34 -7.91 6.50 -5.19
CA LEU A 34 -9.36 6.37 -5.13
C LEU A 34 -9.71 5.42 -3.96
N PRO A 35 -10.00 5.95 -2.76
CA PRO A 35 -10.30 5.12 -1.60
C PRO A 35 -11.69 4.52 -1.68
N PHE A 36 -11.82 3.28 -1.20
CA PHE A 36 -13.10 2.59 -1.08
C PHE A 36 -13.21 1.80 0.22
N VAL A 37 -14.42 1.39 0.55
CA VAL A 37 -14.69 0.37 1.57
C VAL A 37 -15.04 -0.92 0.85
N PRO A 38 -14.39 -2.07 1.14
CA PRO A 38 -14.62 -3.31 0.41
C PRO A 38 -15.95 -3.97 0.81
N GLU A 39 -17.06 -3.40 0.34
CA GLU A 39 -18.42 -3.83 0.64
C GLU A 39 -18.99 -4.82 -0.40
N TYR A 40 -18.35 -4.94 -1.56
CA TYR A 40 -18.76 -5.76 -2.68
C TYR A 40 -18.08 -7.13 -2.69
N THR A 41 -18.46 -7.96 -3.65
CA THR A 41 -17.83 -9.26 -3.90
C THR A 41 -16.31 -9.10 -3.99
N PRO A 42 -15.50 -9.94 -3.29
CA PRO A 42 -14.05 -9.88 -3.38
C PRO A 42 -13.57 -9.96 -4.84
N GLY A 43 -12.68 -9.07 -5.24
CA GLY A 43 -12.16 -8.96 -6.60
C GLY A 43 -12.95 -8.01 -7.52
N VAL A 44 -14.15 -7.54 -7.15
CA VAL A 44 -14.92 -6.61 -8.02
C VAL A 44 -14.18 -5.30 -8.23
N TYR A 45 -13.52 -4.77 -7.22
CA TYR A 45 -12.71 -3.56 -7.41
C TYR A 45 -11.52 -3.79 -8.34
N HIS A 46 -10.88 -4.95 -8.28
CA HIS A 46 -9.83 -5.33 -9.21
C HIS A 46 -10.36 -5.48 -10.66
N LEU A 47 -11.52 -6.07 -10.82
CA LEU A 47 -12.22 -6.11 -12.11
C LEU A 47 -12.52 -4.69 -12.64
N VAL A 48 -12.98 -3.79 -11.79
CA VAL A 48 -13.22 -2.37 -12.16
C VAL A 48 -11.93 -1.67 -12.57
N GLU A 49 -10.80 -1.96 -11.92
CA GLU A 49 -9.49 -1.43 -12.31
C GLU A 49 -9.16 -1.80 -13.76
N HIS A 50 -9.22 -3.08 -14.12
CA HIS A 50 -8.98 -3.54 -15.49
C HIS A 50 -9.93 -2.89 -16.50
N LEU A 51 -11.21 -2.72 -16.15
CA LEU A 51 -12.20 -2.08 -17.03
C LEU A 51 -11.90 -0.58 -17.29
N PHE A 52 -11.16 0.11 -16.41
CA PHE A 52 -10.72 1.48 -16.68
C PHE A 52 -9.72 1.57 -17.83
N PHE A 53 -8.98 0.51 -18.13
CA PHE A 53 -8.01 0.47 -19.23
C PHE A 53 -8.63 0.11 -20.57
N GLU A 54 -9.89 -0.35 -20.60
CA GLU A 54 -10.54 -0.77 -21.84
C GLU A 54 -11.08 0.41 -22.67
N ARG A 55 -11.40 1.55 -22.01
CA ARG A 55 -11.99 2.71 -22.70
C ARG A 55 -11.57 4.06 -22.11
N ALA A 56 -11.40 5.05 -23.03
CA ALA A 56 -11.18 6.45 -22.68
C ALA A 56 -11.96 7.35 -23.64
N GLY A 57 -13.21 7.68 -23.31
CA GLY A 57 -14.14 8.29 -24.24
C GLY A 57 -14.50 7.31 -25.37
N GLU A 58 -14.28 7.71 -26.63
CA GLU A 58 -14.52 6.84 -27.79
C GLU A 58 -13.33 5.88 -28.08
N ARG A 59 -12.18 6.09 -27.44
CA ARG A 59 -10.97 5.28 -27.66
C ARG A 59 -11.09 3.94 -26.97
N ARG A 60 -10.59 2.90 -27.62
CA ARG A 60 -10.49 1.53 -27.10
C ARG A 60 -9.07 1.26 -26.57
N ALA A 61 -8.89 0.14 -25.90
CA ALA A 61 -7.62 -0.25 -25.25
C ALA A 61 -6.41 -0.20 -26.19
N ASP A 62 -6.54 -0.66 -27.42
CA ASP A 62 -5.45 -0.64 -28.43
C ASP A 62 -5.05 0.79 -28.83
N GLU A 63 -6.00 1.70 -28.96
CA GLU A 63 -5.75 3.11 -29.25
C GLU A 63 -5.14 3.83 -28.03
N ILE A 64 -5.61 3.51 -26.80
CA ILE A 64 -5.05 3.98 -25.54
C ILE A 64 -3.59 3.55 -25.44
N ASN A 65 -3.30 2.27 -25.65
CA ASN A 65 -1.95 1.71 -25.59
C ASN A 65 -1.01 2.33 -26.66
N ALA A 66 -1.51 2.53 -27.88
CA ALA A 66 -0.77 3.21 -28.93
C ALA A 66 -0.45 4.66 -28.56
N GLU A 67 -1.40 5.38 -27.95
CA GLU A 67 -1.22 6.76 -27.50
C GLU A 67 -0.17 6.84 -26.38
N MET A 68 -0.23 5.96 -25.36
CA MET A 68 0.77 5.87 -24.29
C MET A 68 2.16 5.56 -24.85
N THR A 69 2.26 4.55 -25.70
CA THR A 69 3.52 4.14 -26.34
C THR A 69 4.15 5.29 -27.16
N SER A 70 3.32 6.04 -27.92
CA SER A 70 3.80 7.18 -28.72
C SER A 70 4.40 8.31 -27.87
N ARG A 71 3.99 8.41 -26.62
CA ARG A 71 4.48 9.39 -25.64
C ARG A 71 5.68 8.90 -24.82
N GLY A 72 6.00 7.60 -24.91
CA GLY A 72 7.03 6.97 -24.09
C GLY A 72 6.70 7.03 -22.59
N SER A 73 5.41 6.91 -22.25
CA SER A 73 4.92 6.92 -20.88
C SER A 73 3.71 6.00 -20.78
N GLU A 74 3.70 5.14 -19.81
CA GLU A 74 2.59 4.23 -19.50
C GLU A 74 1.80 4.76 -18.32
N ILE A 75 0.47 4.60 -18.36
CA ILE A 75 -0.39 4.72 -17.20
C ILE A 75 -0.53 3.33 -16.63
N ASP A 76 -0.26 3.18 -15.37
CA ASP A 76 -0.42 1.92 -14.64
C ASP A 76 -1.41 2.09 -13.49
N GLY A 77 -1.97 0.98 -13.02
CA GLY A 77 -2.90 0.96 -11.92
C GLY A 77 -2.74 -0.28 -11.06
N TYR A 78 -3.13 -0.17 -9.81
CA TYR A 78 -3.23 -1.32 -8.93
C TYR A 78 -4.35 -1.14 -7.90
N THR A 79 -4.93 -2.25 -7.52
CA THR A 79 -5.94 -2.33 -6.48
C THR A 79 -5.34 -2.86 -5.18
N SER A 80 -5.44 -2.06 -4.12
CA SER A 80 -5.18 -2.50 -2.75
C SER A 80 -6.50 -2.91 -2.08
N VAL A 81 -6.46 -3.25 -0.82
CA VAL A 81 -7.64 -3.74 -0.09
C VAL A 81 -8.68 -2.64 0.18
N SER A 82 -8.27 -1.38 0.19
CA SER A 82 -9.13 -0.23 0.54
C SER A 82 -8.98 0.97 -0.37
N TYR A 83 -8.21 0.85 -1.44
CA TYR A 83 -8.05 1.90 -2.46
C TYR A 83 -7.55 1.32 -3.78
N MET A 84 -7.81 2.06 -4.86
CA MET A 84 -7.10 1.95 -6.14
C MET A 84 -6.12 3.09 -6.26
N CYS A 85 -5.00 2.85 -6.93
CA CYS A 85 -4.07 3.89 -7.33
C CYS A 85 -3.81 3.79 -8.82
N PHE A 86 -3.92 4.91 -9.54
CA PHE A 86 -3.47 5.03 -10.92
C PHE A 86 -2.33 6.02 -10.96
N HIS A 87 -1.27 5.69 -11.69
CA HIS A 87 -0.07 6.50 -11.73
C HIS A 87 0.61 6.46 -13.09
N PHE A 88 1.41 7.48 -13.35
CA PHE A 88 2.31 7.52 -14.49
C PHE A 88 3.53 8.39 -14.20
N VAL A 89 4.59 8.15 -14.96
CA VAL A 89 5.76 9.02 -15.04
C VAL A 89 6.00 9.39 -16.49
N CYS A 90 6.24 10.66 -16.76
CA CYS A 90 6.47 11.12 -18.11
C CYS A 90 7.44 12.31 -18.16
N ARG A 91 7.88 12.67 -19.38
CA ARG A 91 8.54 13.96 -19.60
C ARG A 91 7.53 15.10 -19.46
N GLN A 92 8.01 16.25 -19.02
CA GLN A 92 7.17 17.43 -18.75
C GLN A 92 6.28 17.81 -19.95
N GLU A 93 6.80 17.73 -21.18
CA GLU A 93 6.06 18.15 -22.39
C GLU A 93 4.82 17.29 -22.68
N VAL A 94 4.78 16.05 -22.20
CA VAL A 94 3.66 15.13 -22.41
C VAL A 94 2.78 14.98 -21.17
N PHE A 95 3.06 15.69 -20.09
CA PHE A 95 2.32 15.57 -18.82
C PHE A 95 0.82 15.86 -19.00
N ARG A 96 0.45 17.01 -19.55
CA ARG A 96 -0.97 17.37 -19.74
C ARG A 96 -1.72 16.40 -20.65
N PRO A 97 -1.21 16.00 -21.83
CA PRO A 97 -1.83 14.95 -22.63
C PRO A 97 -2.02 13.63 -21.86
N GLN A 98 -1.04 13.22 -21.06
CA GLN A 98 -1.13 11.99 -20.28
C GLN A 98 -2.17 12.09 -19.14
N LEU A 99 -2.19 13.24 -18.47
CA LEU A 99 -3.17 13.55 -17.44
C LEU A 99 -4.62 13.50 -17.98
N ARG A 100 -4.85 14.11 -19.18
CA ARG A 100 -6.17 14.07 -19.84
C ARG A 100 -6.56 12.65 -20.25
N LEU A 101 -5.61 11.83 -20.66
CA LEU A 101 -5.87 10.43 -20.98
C LEU A 101 -6.33 9.68 -19.73
N LEU A 102 -5.58 9.77 -18.64
CA LEU A 102 -5.96 9.14 -17.35
C LEU A 102 -7.33 9.66 -16.87
N HIS A 103 -7.55 10.97 -16.91
CA HIS A 103 -8.85 11.54 -16.57
C HIS A 103 -10.01 10.96 -17.42
N SER A 104 -9.79 10.82 -18.74
CA SER A 104 -10.78 10.24 -19.64
C SER A 104 -11.04 8.76 -19.35
N MET A 105 -10.02 7.98 -18.99
CA MET A 105 -10.16 6.58 -18.55
C MET A 105 -11.03 6.49 -17.27
N LEU A 106 -10.69 7.27 -16.26
CA LEU A 106 -11.38 7.24 -14.97
C LEU A 106 -12.82 7.76 -15.03
N THR A 107 -13.10 8.73 -15.88
CA THR A 107 -14.45 9.31 -16.02
C THR A 107 -15.33 8.58 -17.02
N GLN A 108 -14.80 7.62 -17.79
CA GLN A 108 -15.58 6.74 -18.64
C GLN A 108 -16.55 5.91 -17.80
N ARG A 109 -17.86 5.99 -18.08
CA ARG A 109 -18.90 5.33 -17.26
C ARG A 109 -19.36 4.00 -17.80
N GLU A 110 -19.20 3.77 -19.09
CA GLU A 110 -19.74 2.61 -19.79
C GLU A 110 -18.61 1.65 -20.19
N TYR A 111 -18.84 0.39 -19.99
CA TYR A 111 -18.09 -0.71 -20.56
C TYR A 111 -19.08 -1.61 -21.32
N THR A 112 -18.60 -2.46 -22.20
CA THR A 112 -19.41 -3.39 -22.98
C THR A 112 -19.15 -4.82 -22.51
N GLU A 113 -20.06 -5.73 -22.88
CA GLU A 113 -19.84 -7.17 -22.69
C GLU A 113 -18.54 -7.64 -23.34
N GLU A 114 -18.16 -7.07 -24.49
CA GLU A 114 -16.88 -7.38 -25.14
C GLU A 114 -15.68 -6.98 -24.28
N ASP A 115 -15.73 -5.83 -23.58
CA ASP A 115 -14.67 -5.37 -22.68
C ASP A 115 -14.53 -6.32 -21.49
N LEU A 116 -15.67 -6.73 -20.91
CA LEU A 116 -15.70 -7.69 -19.80
C LEU A 116 -15.12 -9.05 -20.21
N GLN A 117 -15.48 -9.57 -21.39
CA GLN A 117 -14.96 -10.82 -21.93
C GLN A 117 -13.45 -10.80 -22.20
N LYS A 118 -12.85 -9.62 -22.42
CA LYS A 118 -11.40 -9.46 -22.58
C LYS A 118 -10.68 -9.46 -21.22
N VAL A 119 -11.26 -8.81 -20.22
CA VAL A 119 -10.64 -8.59 -18.91
C VAL A 119 -10.65 -9.87 -18.05
N LEU A 120 -11.76 -10.63 -18.04
CA LEU A 120 -11.88 -11.82 -17.19
C LEU A 120 -10.79 -12.89 -17.38
N PRO A 121 -10.34 -13.22 -18.62
CA PRO A 121 -9.21 -14.15 -18.80
C PRO A 121 -7.88 -13.62 -18.24
N VAL A 122 -7.64 -12.32 -18.28
CA VAL A 122 -6.43 -11.68 -17.72
C VAL A 122 -6.44 -11.85 -16.21
N ILE A 123 -7.52 -11.46 -15.55
CA ILE A 123 -7.69 -11.61 -14.09
C ILE A 123 -7.56 -13.07 -13.65
N ARG A 124 -8.13 -14.01 -14.44
CA ARG A 124 -7.98 -15.45 -14.15
C ARG A 124 -6.52 -15.90 -14.15
N ASN A 125 -5.72 -15.40 -15.10
CA ASN A 125 -4.30 -15.70 -15.16
C ASN A 125 -3.55 -15.09 -13.97
N GLU A 126 -3.86 -13.88 -13.57
CA GLU A 126 -3.26 -13.23 -12.41
C GLU A 126 -3.58 -13.94 -11.10
N ILE A 127 -4.82 -14.38 -10.91
CA ILE A 127 -5.21 -15.22 -9.77
C ILE A 127 -4.39 -16.52 -9.77
N PHE A 128 -4.25 -17.18 -10.92
CA PHE A 128 -3.49 -18.42 -11.03
C PHE A 128 -2.00 -18.21 -10.73
N GLU A 129 -1.40 -17.13 -11.21
CA GLU A 129 0.00 -16.79 -10.94
C GLU A 129 0.22 -16.44 -9.47
N SER A 130 -0.67 -15.66 -8.87
CA SER A 130 -0.63 -15.32 -7.46
C SER A 130 -0.67 -16.57 -6.57
N ASP A 131 -1.55 -17.51 -6.84
CA ASP A 131 -1.63 -18.78 -6.13
C ASP A 131 -0.32 -19.60 -6.22
N PHE A 132 0.40 -19.44 -7.33
CA PHE A 132 1.63 -20.18 -7.58
C PHE A 132 2.87 -19.52 -6.93
N TYR A 133 2.98 -18.19 -6.98
CA TYR A 133 4.20 -17.46 -6.60
C TYR A 133 4.16 -16.86 -5.20
N ASP A 134 3.06 -16.26 -4.78
CA ASP A 134 3.03 -15.45 -3.55
C ASP A 134 2.62 -16.20 -2.30
N GLY A 135 2.29 -17.38 -2.41
CA GLY A 135 2.05 -18.27 -1.31
C GLY A 135 1.72 -17.65 0.02
N ARG A 136 0.68 -17.99 0.55
CA ARG A 136 0.39 -18.41 1.94
C ARG A 136 0.72 -17.45 3.09
N ALA A 137 1.79 -16.63 3.04
CA ALA A 137 2.07 -15.68 4.13
C ALA A 137 1.14 -14.45 4.01
N GLY A 138 0.88 -14.00 2.78
CA GLY A 138 -0.09 -12.94 2.49
C GLY A 138 -1.51 -13.38 2.88
N ASP A 139 -1.94 -14.57 2.47
CA ASP A 139 -3.27 -15.10 2.79
C ASP A 139 -3.51 -15.17 4.30
N VAL A 140 -2.48 -15.56 5.08
CA VAL A 140 -2.57 -15.57 6.54
C VAL A 140 -2.82 -14.18 7.10
N LEU A 141 -2.18 -13.15 6.54
CA LEU A 141 -2.35 -11.78 7.00
C LEU A 141 -3.76 -11.25 6.70
N TYR A 142 -4.36 -11.61 5.57
CA TYR A 142 -5.75 -11.23 5.26
C TYR A 142 -6.75 -11.79 6.28
N ASP A 143 -6.55 -12.98 6.77
CA ASP A 143 -7.43 -13.61 7.76
C ASP A 143 -7.30 -13.05 9.18
N LEU A 144 -6.34 -12.16 9.42
CA LEU A 144 -6.08 -11.64 10.77
C LEU A 144 -6.87 -10.38 11.13
N TRP A 145 -7.46 -9.66 10.16
CA TRP A 145 -8.20 -8.43 10.41
C TRP A 145 -9.47 -8.69 11.22
N PHE A 146 -9.80 -7.83 12.19
CA PHE A 146 -11.05 -7.92 12.93
C PHE A 146 -12.26 -7.54 12.09
N ASP A 147 -12.07 -6.59 11.19
CA ASP A 147 -13.08 -6.27 10.20
C ASP A 147 -12.99 -7.25 9.03
N SER A 148 -13.98 -8.16 8.94
CA SER A 148 -14.00 -9.20 7.91
C SER A 148 -14.09 -8.68 6.48
N ARG A 149 -14.45 -7.40 6.28
CA ARG A 149 -14.44 -6.77 4.97
C ARG A 149 -13.04 -6.73 4.35
N TYR A 150 -12.02 -6.65 5.18
CA TYR A 150 -10.63 -6.67 4.74
C TYR A 150 -10.03 -8.08 4.64
N SER A 151 -10.85 -9.11 4.89
CA SER A 151 -10.45 -10.50 4.70
C SER A 151 -10.67 -10.94 3.24
N GLY A 152 -9.81 -11.81 2.77
CA GLY A 152 -9.89 -12.34 1.42
C GLY A 152 -8.94 -11.70 0.43
N SER A 153 -8.80 -12.33 -0.71
CA SER A 153 -7.93 -11.88 -1.80
C SER A 153 -8.49 -10.63 -2.48
N VAL A 154 -7.63 -9.66 -2.73
CA VAL A 154 -7.96 -8.49 -3.56
C VAL A 154 -8.29 -8.90 -4.99
N LEU A 155 -7.62 -9.95 -5.50
CA LEU A 155 -7.86 -10.49 -6.84
C LEU A 155 -9.20 -11.19 -6.97
N GLY A 156 -9.78 -11.64 -5.84
CA GLY A 156 -11.05 -12.37 -5.84
C GLY A 156 -10.93 -13.85 -6.22
N ASP A 157 -12.04 -14.40 -6.68
CA ASP A 157 -12.17 -15.77 -7.21
C ASP A 157 -12.74 -15.72 -8.63
N SER A 158 -12.06 -16.33 -9.59
CA SER A 158 -12.41 -16.24 -11.00
C SER A 158 -13.81 -16.81 -11.31
N GLY A 159 -14.22 -17.89 -10.64
CA GLY A 159 -15.54 -18.49 -10.84
C GLY A 159 -16.67 -17.64 -10.26
N ILE A 160 -16.37 -16.83 -9.24
CA ILE A 160 -17.33 -15.87 -8.67
C ILE A 160 -17.42 -14.64 -9.57
N LEU A 161 -16.29 -14.08 -10.00
CA LEU A 161 -16.22 -12.86 -10.82
C LEU A 161 -16.92 -13.00 -12.18
N GLU A 162 -16.91 -14.19 -12.78
CA GLU A 162 -17.65 -14.48 -14.02
C GLU A 162 -19.18 -14.32 -13.89
N ASN A 163 -19.70 -14.29 -12.68
CA ASN A 163 -21.15 -14.22 -12.40
C ASN A 163 -21.55 -12.96 -11.61
N VAL A 164 -20.65 -11.98 -11.49
CA VAL A 164 -20.97 -10.70 -10.83
C VAL A 164 -21.95 -9.90 -11.69
N ALA A 165 -22.97 -9.34 -11.04
CA ALA A 165 -23.97 -8.55 -11.72
C ALA A 165 -23.40 -7.19 -12.20
N ASP A 166 -23.83 -6.74 -13.37
CA ASP A 166 -23.43 -5.44 -13.93
C ASP A 166 -23.72 -4.27 -12.97
N GLU A 167 -24.84 -4.34 -12.25
CA GLU A 167 -25.21 -3.35 -11.25
C GLU A 167 -24.21 -3.28 -10.09
N GLU A 168 -23.60 -4.41 -9.71
CA GLU A 168 -22.58 -4.45 -8.66
C GLU A 168 -21.28 -3.81 -9.16
N ILE A 169 -20.85 -4.13 -10.39
CA ILE A 169 -19.67 -3.53 -11.01
C ILE A 169 -19.84 -2.01 -11.13
N ALA A 170 -21.00 -1.55 -11.61
CA ALA A 170 -21.31 -0.13 -11.73
C ALA A 170 -21.31 0.59 -10.37
N SER A 171 -21.90 -0.04 -9.35
CA SER A 171 -21.96 0.49 -7.99
C SER A 171 -20.58 0.57 -7.35
N ALA A 172 -19.75 -0.47 -7.53
CA ALA A 172 -18.37 -0.48 -7.06
C ALA A 172 -17.56 0.65 -7.70
N ARG A 173 -17.71 0.84 -9.02
CA ARG A 173 -17.05 1.93 -9.75
C ARG A 173 -17.47 3.32 -9.24
N GLU A 174 -18.77 3.54 -9.04
CA GLU A 174 -19.27 4.82 -8.52
C GLU A 174 -18.82 5.11 -7.08
N SER A 175 -18.60 4.09 -6.27
CA SER A 175 -18.15 4.23 -4.89
C SER A 175 -16.71 4.73 -4.74
N LEU A 176 -15.91 4.69 -5.82
CA LEU A 176 -14.52 5.17 -5.84
C LEU A 176 -14.43 6.71 -5.81
N PHE A 177 -15.44 7.41 -6.31
CA PHE A 177 -15.40 8.87 -6.48
C PHE A 177 -15.92 9.60 -5.24
N THR A 178 -15.06 9.68 -4.24
CA THR A 178 -15.36 10.31 -2.94
C THR A 178 -14.42 11.48 -2.65
N LYS A 179 -14.83 12.38 -1.73
CA LYS A 179 -14.03 13.54 -1.30
C LYS A 179 -12.70 13.15 -0.63
N ASP A 180 -12.53 11.87 -0.32
CA ASP A 180 -11.25 11.34 0.19
C ASP A 180 -10.25 11.00 -0.93
N MET A 181 -10.63 11.21 -2.20
CA MET A 181 -9.71 11.14 -3.35
C MET A 181 -8.49 12.03 -3.07
N CYS A 182 -7.30 11.49 -3.34
CA CYS A 182 -6.06 12.23 -3.14
C CYS A 182 -5.17 12.13 -4.38
N LEU A 183 -4.56 13.25 -4.75
CA LEU A 183 -3.68 13.38 -5.89
C LEU A 183 -2.28 13.73 -5.40
N PHE A 184 -1.29 13.14 -6.05
CA PHE A 184 0.11 13.42 -5.80
C PHE A 184 0.81 13.77 -7.11
N VAL A 185 1.56 14.87 -7.13
CA VAL A 185 2.36 15.28 -8.28
C VAL A 185 3.75 15.69 -7.82
N ALA A 186 4.78 15.12 -8.44
CA ALA A 186 6.16 15.40 -8.09
C ALA A 186 7.03 15.56 -9.35
N GLY A 187 8.04 16.41 -9.27
CA GLY A 187 9.01 16.58 -10.35
C GLY A 187 8.94 17.93 -11.02
N ASN A 188 9.31 17.97 -12.30
CA ASN A 188 9.40 19.21 -13.08
C ASN A 188 8.07 19.56 -13.74
N PHE A 189 7.13 20.10 -12.99
CA PHE A 189 5.84 20.60 -13.48
C PHE A 189 5.75 22.12 -13.37
N GLN A 190 4.83 22.73 -14.13
CA GLN A 190 4.61 24.18 -14.21
C GLN A 190 3.24 24.54 -13.64
N GLU A 191 2.97 25.84 -13.47
CA GLU A 191 1.66 26.32 -13.00
C GLU A 191 0.51 25.90 -13.94
N GLU A 192 0.75 25.85 -15.25
CA GLU A 192 -0.23 25.40 -16.24
C GLU A 192 -0.58 23.91 -16.08
N ASP A 193 0.38 23.09 -15.63
CA ASP A 193 0.17 21.67 -15.35
C ASP A 193 -0.72 21.50 -14.10
N VAL A 194 -0.49 22.33 -13.09
CA VAL A 194 -1.35 22.38 -11.90
C VAL A 194 -2.77 22.82 -12.26
N ARG A 195 -2.92 23.87 -13.11
CA ARG A 195 -4.24 24.30 -13.60
C ARG A 195 -4.96 23.17 -14.33
N GLU A 196 -4.25 22.41 -15.17
CA GLU A 196 -4.85 21.27 -15.86
C GLU A 196 -5.38 20.21 -14.87
N ILE A 197 -4.70 19.96 -13.74
CA ILE A 197 -5.21 19.08 -12.69
C ILE A 197 -6.52 19.65 -12.10
N TYR A 198 -6.58 20.96 -11.83
CA TYR A 198 -7.79 21.61 -11.31
C TYR A 198 -8.94 21.56 -12.31
N ASP A 199 -8.67 21.77 -13.61
CA ASP A 199 -9.67 21.81 -14.68
C ASP A 199 -10.17 20.41 -15.08
N THR A 200 -9.44 19.35 -14.74
CA THR A 200 -9.80 17.95 -15.01
C THR A 200 -10.32 17.26 -13.73
N PHE A 201 -9.40 16.87 -12.86
CA PHE A 201 -9.73 16.13 -11.63
C PHE A 201 -10.56 16.94 -10.63
N GLY A 202 -10.42 18.27 -10.60
CA GLY A 202 -11.23 19.15 -9.77
C GLY A 202 -12.70 19.27 -10.22
N GLU A 203 -13.03 18.87 -11.46
CA GLU A 203 -14.39 18.85 -11.99
C GLU A 203 -15.11 17.53 -11.78
N ILE A 204 -14.39 16.45 -11.39
CA ILE A 204 -15.02 15.15 -11.12
C ILE A 204 -16.02 15.29 -9.97
N PRO A 205 -17.29 14.89 -10.14
CA PRO A 205 -18.27 14.94 -9.05
C PRO A 205 -17.88 13.91 -7.96
N LEU A 206 -17.67 14.39 -6.74
CA LEU A 206 -17.31 13.55 -5.60
C LEU A 206 -18.44 13.52 -4.56
N LYS A 207 -18.67 12.33 -3.99
CA LYS A 207 -19.62 12.09 -2.89
C LYS A 207 -18.87 12.07 -1.55
N GLU A 208 -19.57 12.27 -0.42
CA GLU A 208 -19.03 11.91 0.89
C GLU A 208 -18.82 10.40 0.95
N ARG A 209 -17.69 9.95 1.52
CA ARG A 209 -17.48 8.52 1.72
C ARG A 209 -18.27 8.04 2.93
N GLU A 210 -19.17 7.11 2.71
CA GLU A 210 -19.84 6.39 3.79
C GLU A 210 -18.93 5.27 4.29
N ILE A 211 -18.66 5.24 5.59
CA ILE A 211 -17.91 4.17 6.24
C ILE A 211 -18.90 3.38 7.11
N PRO A 212 -19.40 2.24 6.60
CA PRO A 212 -20.30 1.41 7.39
C PRO A 212 -19.62 0.85 8.63
N PRO A 213 -20.37 0.48 9.67
CA PRO A 213 -19.80 -0.17 10.84
C PRO A 213 -19.00 -1.42 10.52
N ALA A 214 -17.88 -1.62 11.21
CA ALA A 214 -17.02 -2.79 11.02
C ALA A 214 -17.81 -4.11 11.16
N ARG A 215 -17.60 -5.04 10.24
CA ARG A 215 -18.21 -6.37 10.27
C ARG A 215 -17.34 -7.31 11.10
N LYS A 216 -17.68 -7.44 12.40
CA LYS A 216 -16.98 -8.36 13.31
C LYS A 216 -17.51 -9.78 13.13
N GLU A 217 -16.84 -10.57 12.31
CA GLU A 217 -17.11 -12.00 12.25
C GLU A 217 -16.22 -12.79 13.21
N LYS A 218 -16.79 -13.89 13.75
CA LYS A 218 -16.05 -14.78 14.62
C LYS A 218 -15.06 -15.59 13.78
N ARG A 219 -13.79 -15.20 13.77
CA ARG A 219 -12.78 -15.87 12.95
C ARG A 219 -12.44 -17.25 13.49
N ILE A 220 -12.47 -18.22 12.60
CA ILE A 220 -11.91 -19.54 12.85
C ILE A 220 -10.39 -19.41 12.68
N THR A 221 -9.69 -19.06 13.74
CA THR A 221 -8.22 -19.06 13.75
C THR A 221 -7.73 -20.49 13.81
N ARG A 222 -7.73 -21.18 12.68
CA ARG A 222 -6.95 -22.43 12.56
C ARG A 222 -5.49 -22.04 12.41
N PRO A 223 -4.59 -22.49 13.28
CA PRO A 223 -3.17 -22.31 13.05
C PRO A 223 -2.84 -22.98 11.71
N LEU A 224 -2.41 -22.19 10.73
CA LEU A 224 -1.94 -22.68 9.44
C LEU A 224 -0.55 -23.30 9.60
N ASN A 225 -0.48 -24.43 10.30
CA ASN A 225 0.71 -25.24 10.38
C ASN A 225 0.79 -26.16 9.14
N ARG A 226 0.91 -25.57 7.94
CA ARG A 226 1.18 -26.32 6.72
C ARG A 226 2.68 -26.51 6.57
N VAL A 227 3.20 -27.53 7.20
CA VAL A 227 4.60 -27.92 7.05
C VAL A 227 4.71 -28.76 5.76
N GLY A 228 5.21 -28.18 4.69
CA GLY A 228 5.51 -28.88 3.44
C GLY A 228 6.62 -29.94 3.61
N ARG A 229 6.94 -30.65 2.54
CA ARG A 229 8.00 -31.70 2.53
C ARG A 229 9.41 -31.10 2.38
N GLY A 230 9.54 -29.80 2.09
CA GLY A 230 10.83 -29.11 1.92
C GLY A 230 11.65 -28.97 3.21
N ARG A 231 12.90 -28.56 3.07
CA ARG A 231 13.82 -28.27 4.18
C ARG A 231 13.59 -26.87 4.78
N GLU A 232 13.04 -25.96 3.99
CA GLU A 232 12.81 -24.57 4.39
C GLU A 232 11.51 -24.43 5.16
N LEU A 233 11.52 -23.51 6.11
CA LEU A 233 10.38 -23.11 6.92
C LEU A 233 10.35 -21.59 7.01
N GLN A 234 9.21 -21.01 6.68
CA GLN A 234 8.90 -19.62 6.97
C GLN A 234 8.21 -19.53 8.34
N VAL A 235 8.74 -18.70 9.20
CA VAL A 235 8.12 -18.39 10.50
C VAL A 235 7.60 -16.95 10.43
N LEU A 236 6.29 -16.80 10.37
CA LEU A 236 5.62 -15.51 10.40
C LEU A 236 5.17 -15.22 11.84
N VAL A 237 5.70 -14.16 12.42
CA VAL A 237 5.29 -13.65 13.73
C VAL A 237 4.46 -12.39 13.50
N THR A 238 3.28 -12.34 14.09
CA THR A 238 2.35 -11.20 13.95
C THR A 238 1.89 -10.68 15.29
N TYR A 239 1.71 -9.37 15.37
CA TYR A 239 1.17 -8.63 16.50
C TYR A 239 -0.02 -7.82 16.00
N HIS A 240 -1.20 -7.99 16.59
CA HIS A 240 -2.40 -7.33 16.14
C HIS A 240 -2.92 -6.35 17.20
N VAL A 241 -2.92 -5.07 16.86
CA VAL A 241 -3.45 -3.97 17.66
C VAL A 241 -4.80 -3.55 17.09
N GLU A 242 -5.87 -3.66 17.88
CA GLU A 242 -7.25 -3.33 17.45
C GLU A 242 -7.51 -1.83 17.36
N ARG A 243 -6.76 -1.02 18.11
CA ARG A 243 -6.94 0.44 18.18
C ARG A 243 -5.60 1.12 18.20
N ALA A 244 -5.08 1.40 17.01
CA ALA A 244 -3.87 2.18 16.81
C ALA A 244 -4.25 3.65 16.65
N ASP A 245 -3.76 4.50 17.56
CA ASP A 245 -3.84 5.95 17.40
C ASP A 245 -2.81 6.46 16.39
N TYR A 246 -2.89 7.73 16.09
CA TYR A 246 -1.99 8.40 15.14
C TYR A 246 -0.51 8.19 15.49
N GLU A 247 -0.15 8.35 16.77
CA GLU A 247 1.23 8.18 17.23
C GLU A 247 1.75 6.76 16.98
N LEU A 248 0.95 5.73 17.29
CA LEU A 248 1.35 4.34 17.07
C LEU A 248 1.47 3.98 15.59
N LYS A 249 0.58 4.51 14.74
CA LYS A 249 0.66 4.32 13.28
C LYS A 249 1.97 4.87 12.72
N MET A 250 2.31 6.11 13.07
CA MET A 250 3.57 6.72 12.67
C MET A 250 4.78 5.98 13.28
N ALA A 251 4.69 5.61 14.56
CA ALA A 251 5.76 4.85 15.22
C ALA A 251 5.99 3.48 14.56
N ALA A 252 4.96 2.81 14.04
CA ALA A 252 5.09 1.50 13.39
C ALA A 252 6.05 1.52 12.21
N HIS A 253 6.01 2.56 11.37
CA HIS A 253 6.95 2.75 10.27
C HIS A 253 8.41 2.79 10.79
N TRP A 254 8.68 3.61 11.79
CA TRP A 254 10.03 3.79 12.34
C TRP A 254 10.50 2.58 13.13
N LEU A 255 9.60 1.92 13.86
CA LEU A 255 9.91 0.67 14.56
C LEU A 255 10.26 -0.45 13.57
N ARG A 256 9.53 -0.56 12.45
CA ARG A 256 9.88 -1.52 11.42
C ARG A 256 11.29 -1.28 10.89
N SER A 257 11.60 -0.03 10.52
CA SER A 257 12.92 0.32 10.02
C SER A 257 14.03 0.03 11.04
N ALA A 258 13.90 0.50 12.29
CA ALA A 258 14.92 0.27 13.33
C ALA A 258 15.09 -1.20 13.69
N LEU A 259 14.03 -2.00 13.64
CA LEU A 259 14.07 -3.40 14.05
C LEU A 259 14.54 -4.32 12.93
N PHE A 260 14.26 -4.01 11.65
CA PHE A 260 14.41 -4.99 10.57
C PHE A 260 15.18 -4.49 9.34
N ASP A 261 15.37 -3.16 9.13
CA ASP A 261 16.04 -2.67 7.94
C ASP A 261 17.56 -2.58 8.14
N GLY A 262 18.28 -3.11 7.16
CA GLY A 262 19.74 -3.07 7.11
C GLY A 262 20.46 -4.06 8.01
N LEU A 263 21.78 -4.17 7.82
CA LEU A 263 22.62 -5.13 8.51
C LEU A 263 22.84 -4.83 10.00
N ASP A 264 22.57 -3.59 10.42
CA ASP A 264 22.68 -3.14 11.81
C ASP A 264 21.33 -3.09 12.54
N ALA A 265 20.27 -3.61 11.91
CA ALA A 265 18.94 -3.70 12.51
C ALA A 265 18.96 -4.51 13.82
N ALA A 266 18.10 -4.11 14.77
CA ALA A 266 18.08 -4.70 16.10
C ALA A 266 17.81 -6.23 16.07
N ALA A 267 16.94 -6.70 15.16
CA ALA A 267 16.65 -8.13 14.99
C ALA A 267 17.88 -8.88 14.50
N PHE A 268 18.57 -8.33 13.47
CA PHE A 268 19.77 -8.96 12.94
C PHE A 268 20.83 -9.13 14.03
N ARG A 269 21.17 -8.04 14.74
CA ARG A 269 22.14 -8.06 15.85
C ARG A 269 21.75 -9.04 16.96
N TYR A 270 20.47 -9.09 17.30
CA TYR A 270 20.00 -9.99 18.35
C TYR A 270 20.17 -11.47 17.98
N PHE A 271 19.68 -11.89 16.80
CA PHE A 271 19.71 -13.29 16.39
C PHE A 271 21.14 -13.75 16.09
N ASP A 272 21.95 -12.93 15.41
CA ASP A 272 23.36 -13.22 15.16
C ASP A 272 24.15 -13.34 16.48
N GLY A 273 23.93 -12.43 17.42
CA GLY A 273 24.52 -12.47 18.76
C GLY A 273 24.12 -13.71 19.61
N LYS A 274 23.05 -14.41 19.21
CA LYS A 274 22.65 -15.70 19.77
C LYS A 274 23.20 -16.90 19.00
N GLY A 275 23.99 -16.65 17.96
CA GLY A 275 24.54 -17.68 17.08
C GLY A 275 23.48 -18.35 16.20
N PHE A 276 22.33 -17.68 16.00
CA PHE A 276 21.27 -18.18 15.14
C PHE A 276 21.44 -17.62 13.72
N GLN A 277 21.65 -18.51 12.76
CA GLN A 277 21.75 -18.14 11.35
C GLN A 277 20.40 -18.26 10.65
N PHE A 278 20.05 -17.27 9.84
CA PHE A 278 18.84 -17.23 9.04
C PHE A 278 19.18 -16.64 7.65
N TYR A 279 18.38 -16.99 6.67
CA TYR A 279 18.58 -16.50 5.30
C TYR A 279 18.14 -15.04 5.17
N SER A 280 16.93 -14.72 5.65
CA SER A 280 16.42 -13.36 5.73
C SER A 280 15.50 -13.19 6.93
N ILE A 281 15.37 -11.95 7.37
CA ILE A 281 14.35 -11.50 8.30
C ILE A 281 13.75 -10.22 7.75
N ASP A 282 12.45 -10.23 7.49
CA ASP A 282 11.76 -9.15 6.83
C ASP A 282 10.62 -8.65 7.72
N GLY A 283 10.73 -7.40 8.17
CA GLY A 283 9.69 -6.74 8.94
C GLY A 283 8.67 -6.06 8.05
N ASN A 284 7.41 -6.11 8.45
CA ASN A 284 6.32 -5.43 7.79
C ASN A 284 5.29 -4.91 8.79
N TYR A 285 4.52 -3.91 8.40
CA TYR A 285 3.33 -3.49 9.10
C TYR A 285 2.22 -3.18 8.09
N ASN A 286 0.99 -3.33 8.52
CA ASN A 286 -0.19 -3.01 7.73
C ASN A 286 -1.18 -2.28 8.61
N ILE A 287 -1.73 -1.18 8.11
CA ILE A 287 -2.71 -0.36 8.82
C ILE A 287 -4.00 -0.32 8.00
N ARG A 288 -5.13 -0.50 8.66
CA ARG A 288 -6.47 -0.42 8.05
C ARG A 288 -7.45 0.18 9.05
N GLY A 289 -7.90 1.38 8.76
CA GLY A 289 -8.66 2.14 9.74
C GLY A 289 -7.84 2.31 11.03
N ASP A 290 -8.33 1.80 12.14
CA ASP A 290 -7.65 1.83 13.44
C ASP A 290 -6.93 0.52 13.79
N GLU A 291 -6.95 -0.47 12.91
CA GLU A 291 -6.25 -1.73 13.11
C GLU A 291 -4.81 -1.65 12.56
N LEU A 292 -3.86 -2.14 13.36
CA LEU A 292 -2.46 -2.31 12.98
C LEU A 292 -2.06 -3.77 13.14
N ILE A 293 -1.56 -4.38 12.08
CA ILE A 293 -0.85 -5.66 12.13
C ILE A 293 0.63 -5.37 11.88
N PHE A 294 1.44 -5.56 12.92
CA PHE A 294 2.89 -5.54 12.81
C PHE A 294 3.40 -6.97 12.71
N SER A 295 4.31 -7.26 11.80
CA SER A 295 4.76 -8.62 11.54
C SER A 295 6.22 -8.67 11.14
N TYR A 296 6.81 -9.85 11.28
CA TYR A 296 8.07 -10.18 10.62
C TYR A 296 8.09 -11.63 10.18
N LEU A 297 8.74 -11.86 9.05
CA LEU A 297 8.90 -13.16 8.42
C LEU A 297 10.36 -13.56 8.49
N VAL A 298 10.64 -14.77 8.98
CA VAL A 298 12.00 -15.33 9.06
C VAL A 298 12.08 -16.62 8.27
N HIS A 299 13.07 -16.71 7.40
CA HIS A 299 13.36 -17.94 6.64
C HIS A 299 14.42 -18.74 7.36
N ILE A 300 14.08 -19.94 7.82
CA ILE A 300 14.94 -20.84 8.60
C ILE A 300 14.94 -22.25 8.02
N GLU A 301 15.90 -23.08 8.43
CA GLU A 301 15.78 -24.51 8.21
C GLU A 301 14.77 -25.14 9.18
N LYS A 302 14.02 -26.12 8.68
CA LYS A 302 12.95 -26.79 9.45
C LYS A 302 13.46 -27.41 10.76
N GLY A 303 14.70 -27.86 10.79
CA GLY A 303 15.36 -28.41 11.98
C GLY A 303 15.58 -27.38 13.09
N ASP A 304 15.67 -26.10 12.73
CA ASP A 304 16.00 -25.01 13.64
C ASP A 304 14.80 -24.42 14.36
N LYS A 305 13.58 -24.81 13.98
CA LYS A 305 12.34 -24.35 14.62
C LYS A 305 12.39 -24.36 16.14
N LYS A 306 12.87 -25.47 16.74
CA LYS A 306 12.94 -25.64 18.19
C LYS A 306 13.92 -24.69 18.89
N TYR A 307 14.91 -24.19 18.14
CA TYR A 307 15.88 -23.22 18.65
C TYR A 307 15.40 -21.79 18.42
N PHE A 308 14.71 -21.52 17.30
CA PHE A 308 14.22 -20.18 16.94
C PHE A 308 13.07 -19.70 17.81
N LEU A 309 12.03 -20.51 18.02
CA LEU A 309 10.83 -20.09 18.75
C LEU A 309 11.10 -19.50 20.15
N PRO A 310 12.02 -20.08 20.98
CA PRO A 310 12.37 -19.49 22.26
C PRO A 310 13.09 -18.14 22.15
N LEU A 311 13.73 -17.84 21.00
CA LEU A 311 14.42 -16.58 20.78
C LEU A 311 13.46 -15.42 20.51
N VAL A 312 12.25 -15.71 20.03
CA VAL A 312 11.23 -14.66 19.74
C VAL A 312 10.92 -13.85 21.01
N ASP A 313 10.61 -14.50 22.13
CA ASP A 313 10.36 -13.81 23.41
C ASP A 313 11.56 -13.02 23.94
N GLY A 314 12.77 -13.53 23.64
CA GLY A 314 14.01 -12.84 23.99
C GLY A 314 14.26 -11.61 23.15
N PHE A 315 13.92 -11.67 21.85
CA PHE A 315 14.00 -10.54 20.93
C PHE A 315 13.04 -9.42 21.35
N GLU A 316 11.79 -9.73 21.65
CA GLU A 316 10.81 -8.73 22.10
C GLU A 316 11.34 -7.90 23.27
N ARG A 317 11.91 -8.56 24.29
CA ARG A 317 12.51 -7.88 25.45
C ARG A 317 13.80 -7.13 25.14
N ALA A 318 14.59 -7.63 24.18
CA ALA A 318 15.80 -6.95 23.76
C ALA A 318 15.47 -5.69 22.96
N ALA A 319 14.44 -5.73 22.12
CA ALA A 319 13.95 -4.62 21.35
C ALA A 319 13.50 -3.45 22.23
N GLU A 320 12.90 -3.68 23.40
CA GLU A 320 12.53 -2.62 24.36
C GLU A 320 13.73 -1.76 24.80
N ARG A 321 14.97 -2.24 24.65
CA ARG A 321 16.20 -1.55 25.05
C ARG A 321 17.00 -1.01 23.88
N THR A 322 16.40 -0.99 22.70
CA THR A 322 17.04 -0.48 21.48
C THR A 322 17.09 1.04 21.50
N ASN A 323 18.22 1.60 21.09
CA ASN A 323 18.35 3.04 20.82
C ASN A 323 17.74 3.32 19.44
N PHE A 324 16.42 3.37 19.38
CA PHE A 324 15.66 3.50 18.14
C PHE A 324 16.01 4.74 17.35
N VAL A 325 16.10 5.87 18.05
CA VAL A 325 16.35 7.19 17.43
C VAL A 325 17.68 7.21 16.68
N SER A 326 18.72 6.58 17.23
CA SER A 326 20.04 6.51 16.58
C SER A 326 20.06 5.65 15.33
N LEU A 327 19.17 4.66 15.24
CA LEU A 327 19.03 3.80 14.06
C LEU A 327 18.17 4.47 12.98
N VAL A 328 17.09 5.13 13.37
CA VAL A 328 16.09 5.67 12.46
C VAL A 328 16.50 7.01 11.81
N ARG A 329 17.07 7.93 12.58
CA ARG A 329 17.37 9.30 12.06
C ARG A 329 18.30 9.33 10.86
N PRO A 330 19.43 8.60 10.83
CA PRO A 330 20.28 8.59 9.65
C PRO A 330 19.54 8.02 8.43
N TYR A 331 18.79 6.94 8.62
CA TYR A 331 18.02 6.28 7.58
C TYR A 331 16.93 7.20 6.99
N LEU A 332 16.21 7.94 7.83
CA LEU A 332 15.22 8.92 7.38
C LEU A 332 15.85 9.97 6.44
N TYR A 333 16.94 10.62 6.88
CA TYR A 333 17.56 11.69 6.10
C TYR A 333 18.12 11.18 4.77
N GLU A 334 18.74 10.02 4.76
CA GLU A 334 19.28 9.42 3.54
C GLU A 334 18.18 9.03 2.56
N ASN A 335 17.10 8.42 3.03
CA ASN A 335 15.98 8.05 2.17
C ASN A 335 15.26 9.26 1.57
N LEU A 336 15.05 10.32 2.32
CA LEU A 336 14.42 11.55 1.80
C LEU A 336 15.24 12.16 0.66
N VAL A 337 16.59 12.15 0.75
CA VAL A 337 17.45 12.63 -0.36
C VAL A 337 17.21 11.81 -1.62
N PHE A 338 17.12 10.47 -1.51
CA PHE A 338 16.84 9.61 -2.66
C PHE A 338 15.43 9.79 -3.24
N LEU A 339 14.45 10.15 -2.41
CA LEU A 339 13.09 10.47 -2.87
C LEU A 339 13.08 11.76 -3.71
N PHE A 340 13.83 12.79 -3.32
CA PHE A 340 13.89 14.06 -4.05
C PHE A 340 14.46 13.93 -5.47
N ASP A 341 15.31 12.94 -5.71
CA ASP A 341 15.89 12.67 -7.02
C ASP A 341 15.02 11.76 -7.92
N ASN A 342 13.92 11.25 -7.38
CA ASN A 342 13.03 10.33 -8.11
C ASN A 342 11.55 10.66 -7.89
N PRO A 343 10.90 11.35 -8.83
CA PRO A 343 9.50 11.78 -8.69
C PRO A 343 8.52 10.60 -8.51
N GLU A 344 8.78 9.48 -9.19
CA GLU A 344 7.93 8.28 -9.07
C GLU A 344 7.97 7.71 -7.66
N ARG A 345 9.18 7.52 -7.12
CA ARG A 345 9.35 7.05 -5.74
C ARG A 345 8.74 8.01 -4.73
N LEU A 346 8.82 9.31 -5.01
CA LEU A 346 8.23 10.32 -4.14
C LEU A 346 6.70 10.25 -4.16
N CYS A 347 6.07 10.10 -5.33
CA CYS A 347 4.63 9.89 -5.41
C CYS A 347 4.21 8.58 -4.74
N ALA A 348 4.97 7.48 -4.92
CA ALA A 348 4.70 6.22 -4.25
C ALA A 348 4.78 6.37 -2.71
N HIS A 349 5.79 7.09 -2.21
CA HIS A 349 5.92 7.37 -0.78
C HIS A 349 4.70 8.14 -0.22
N TYR A 350 4.19 9.14 -0.94
CA TYR A 350 2.97 9.84 -0.54
C TYR A 350 1.74 8.91 -0.52
N VAL A 351 1.65 7.98 -1.47
CA VAL A 351 0.57 6.98 -1.49
C VAL A 351 0.68 6.05 -0.29
N ASP A 352 1.87 5.57 0.03
CA ASP A 352 2.12 4.71 1.20
C ASP A 352 1.78 5.45 2.51
N ALA A 353 2.24 6.68 2.67
CA ALA A 353 1.92 7.52 3.83
C ALA A 353 0.41 7.78 3.94
N TRP A 354 -0.27 8.02 2.80
CA TRP A 354 -1.72 8.14 2.75
C TRP A 354 -2.42 6.84 3.17
N GLN A 355 -1.95 5.69 2.70
CA GLN A 355 -2.50 4.38 3.09
C GLN A 355 -2.44 4.18 4.61
N ASP A 356 -1.30 4.48 5.22
CA ASP A 356 -1.07 4.28 6.65
C ASP A 356 -1.93 5.21 7.51
N MET A 357 -2.08 6.46 7.08
CA MET A 357 -2.76 7.48 7.86
C MET A 357 -4.22 7.69 7.46
N SER A 358 -4.66 7.13 6.33
CA SER A 358 -5.95 7.38 5.69
C SER A 358 -6.19 8.88 5.42
N ALA A 359 -5.12 9.63 5.25
CA ALA A 359 -5.09 11.07 5.02
C ALA A 359 -3.79 11.47 4.32
N PRO A 360 -3.79 12.55 3.51
CA PRO A 360 -2.57 13.05 2.90
C PRO A 360 -1.61 13.58 3.97
N VAL A 361 -0.38 13.06 3.99
CA VAL A 361 0.72 13.47 4.88
C VAL A 361 1.83 14.06 4.03
N THR A 362 2.33 15.23 4.40
CA THR A 362 3.47 15.87 3.74
C THR A 362 4.78 15.32 4.29
N LEU A 363 5.85 15.38 3.50
CA LEU A 363 7.20 15.04 3.97
C LEU A 363 7.64 15.91 5.14
N GLN A 364 7.21 17.19 5.15
CA GLN A 364 7.48 18.07 6.27
C GLN A 364 6.84 17.56 7.55
N GLU A 365 5.54 17.20 7.52
CA GLU A 365 4.83 16.66 8.67
C GLU A 365 5.47 15.34 9.16
N GLU A 366 5.86 14.48 8.24
CA GLU A 366 6.55 13.21 8.55
C GLU A 366 7.92 13.46 9.20
N ALA A 367 8.72 14.37 8.63
CA ALA A 367 10.04 14.72 9.18
C ALA A 367 9.95 15.38 10.56
N GLU A 368 8.98 16.27 10.77
CA GLU A 368 8.74 16.91 12.07
C GLU A 368 8.30 15.86 13.11
N PHE A 369 7.40 14.97 12.74
CA PHE A 369 6.92 13.92 13.62
C PHE A 369 8.05 12.95 14.01
N CYS A 370 8.81 12.47 13.05
CA CYS A 370 9.98 11.63 13.29
C CYS A 370 11.04 12.33 14.16
N GLY A 371 11.29 13.63 13.89
CA GLY A 371 12.22 14.42 14.66
C GLY A 371 11.81 14.63 16.13
N SER A 372 10.52 14.48 16.44
CA SER A 372 9.96 14.63 17.78
C SER A 372 10.04 13.36 18.64
N PHE A 373 10.19 12.18 18.06
CA PHE A 373 10.28 10.95 18.82
C PHE A 373 11.52 10.87 19.69
N THR A 374 11.31 10.37 20.92
CA THR A 374 12.38 9.95 21.83
C THR A 374 12.50 8.42 21.83
N ASP A 375 13.63 7.91 22.33
CA ASP A 375 13.82 6.45 22.50
C ASP A 375 12.76 5.87 23.44
N GLU A 376 12.36 6.61 24.49
CA GLU A 376 11.32 6.18 25.44
C GLU A 376 9.95 6.06 24.76
N GLN A 377 9.58 7.00 23.89
CA GLN A 377 8.31 6.96 23.16
C GLN A 377 8.29 5.78 22.15
N LEU A 378 9.37 5.58 21.40
CA LEU A 378 9.46 4.43 20.47
C LEU A 378 9.46 3.12 21.21
N ALA A 379 10.19 3.00 22.34
CA ALA A 379 10.16 1.81 23.19
C ALA A 379 8.75 1.55 23.78
N ALA A 380 8.05 2.60 24.22
CA ALA A 380 6.68 2.46 24.72
C ALA A 380 5.71 1.99 23.62
N ASN A 381 5.84 2.51 22.40
CA ASN A 381 5.03 2.07 21.26
C ASN A 381 5.37 0.61 20.85
N TRP A 382 6.66 0.23 20.88
CA TRP A 382 7.04 -1.17 20.71
C TRP A 382 6.39 -2.09 21.76
N VAL A 383 6.40 -1.70 23.03
CA VAL A 383 5.74 -2.46 24.12
C VAL A 383 4.23 -2.58 23.87
N ARG A 384 3.57 -1.54 23.36
CA ARG A 384 2.14 -1.63 22.97
C ARG A 384 1.92 -2.69 21.88
N ILE A 385 2.80 -2.72 20.86
CA ILE A 385 2.75 -3.73 19.79
C ILE A 385 3.03 -5.12 20.36
N ALA A 386 4.13 -5.31 21.07
CA ALA A 386 4.58 -6.61 21.57
C ALA A 386 3.61 -7.25 22.58
N ARG A 387 2.83 -6.43 23.34
CA ARG A 387 1.80 -6.89 24.27
C ARG A 387 0.43 -7.10 23.65
N SER A 388 0.27 -6.78 22.36
CA SER A 388 -0.98 -7.02 21.64
C SER A 388 -1.17 -8.51 21.32
N LEU A 389 -2.20 -8.85 20.56
CA LEU A 389 -2.47 -10.24 20.20
C LEU A 389 -1.38 -10.80 19.28
N ARG A 390 -0.46 -11.55 19.88
CA ARG A 390 0.63 -12.23 19.15
C ARG A 390 0.19 -13.58 18.60
N ARG A 391 0.58 -13.88 17.38
CA ARG A 391 0.46 -15.21 16.75
C ARG A 391 1.75 -15.58 16.03
N VAL A 392 2.00 -16.88 15.94
CA VAL A 392 3.14 -17.44 15.21
C VAL A 392 2.64 -18.49 14.23
N PHE A 393 2.92 -18.31 12.97
CA PHE A 393 2.54 -19.21 11.90
C PHE A 393 3.79 -19.90 11.34
N LEU A 394 3.66 -21.19 11.04
CA LEU A 394 4.69 -22.01 10.45
C LEU A 394 4.24 -22.40 9.04
N ILE A 395 4.92 -21.87 8.05
CA ILE A 395 4.59 -22.02 6.65
C ILE A 395 5.74 -22.78 5.98
N GLY A 396 5.49 -24.03 5.58
CA GLY A 396 6.48 -24.85 4.88
C GLY A 396 6.23 -24.85 3.37
N ARG A 397 7.30 -24.84 2.60
CA ARG A 397 7.28 -25.11 1.17
C ARG A 397 7.32 -26.59 0.86
#